data_5f6d5dd0be45cb9ecfc8760b1337486c
#
_entry.id   5f6d5dd0be45cb9ecfc8760b1337486c
#
_cell.length_a   1.000
_cell.length_b   1.000
_cell.length_c   1.000
_cell.angle_alpha   90.00
_cell.angle_beta   90.00
_cell.angle_gamma   90.00
#
_symmetry.space_group_name_H-M   'P 1'
#
loop_
_entity.id
_entity.type
_entity.pdbx_description
1 polymer ?
#
loop_
_entity_poly.entity_id
_entity_poly.type
_entity_poly.pdbx_seq_one_letter_code
_entity_poly.pdbx_strand_id
1 'polypeptide(L)'
;MNRLVRDSIEISMPDEYWVEAEVAECREARGHCYLELIEKDEQTATPIAKASAKCWASKWAMVKPYFERTTGQRLVAGMKVLLKVYPQFHEAFGFSWIVTDIDPTYTLGDMARQRQAIIRQLKAEGVFDLQKELTLPLFCQRIAVISSETAAGYGDFCHQLSNNPYGFQFQTWLFPAVMQGEEVERSIINALTRIYKVNSEQCIVNSEQCIVNSFDCVVIIRGGGATSDLSGFDTLALAEHVANFPIPIITGIGHERDECILDMVSHTRVKTPTAAAALLIEHLKGVLDAVEGAQERITRAAQQQLAAVSYQLTALEQRIPLLIERRLTNARHSLELMAEKIKGLDPQVLLSRGYSITLHQGRVVKDASMLVEGDEIETRLEKGRIHSIIRPPLTPPISGGETGGGQSPPNPLEHL
;
A
#
# COMPACT_ATOMS: atom_id res chain seq x y z
N MET A 1 -79.40 -11.09 14.66
CA MET A 1 -78.41 -11.50 13.68
C MET A 1 -76.98 -11.46 14.28
N ASN A 2 -76.50 -10.31 14.70
CA ASN A 2 -75.09 -10.18 15.19
C ASN A 2 -74.78 -11.05 16.41
N ARG A 3 -75.76 -11.29 17.30
CA ARG A 3 -75.64 -12.20 18.44
C ARG A 3 -75.43 -13.64 17.99
N LEU A 4 -76.17 -14.10 16.98
CA LEU A 4 -75.99 -15.43 16.41
C LEU A 4 -74.63 -15.60 15.78
N VAL A 5 -74.08 -14.59 15.08
CA VAL A 5 -72.79 -14.59 14.51
C VAL A 5 -71.70 -14.71 15.60
N ARG A 6 -71.87 -13.91 16.70
CA ARG A 6 -70.92 -14.01 17.82
C ARG A 6 -70.91 -15.42 18.41
N ASP A 7 -72.13 -15.92 18.78
CA ASP A 7 -72.23 -17.26 19.39
C ASP A 7 -71.72 -18.36 18.50
N SER A 8 -71.91 -18.23 17.17
CA SER A 8 -71.33 -19.19 16.19
C SER A 8 -69.79 -19.17 16.14
N ILE A 9 -69.19 -17.98 16.21
CA ILE A 9 -67.74 -17.84 16.20
C ILE A 9 -67.13 -18.37 17.50
N GLU A 10 -67.70 -18.02 18.65
CA GLU A 10 -67.28 -18.47 19.98
C GLU A 10 -67.39 -19.99 20.14
N ILE A 11 -68.41 -20.61 19.57
CA ILE A 11 -68.59 -22.07 19.60
C ILE A 11 -67.63 -22.77 18.62
N SER A 12 -67.39 -22.19 17.43
CA SER A 12 -66.58 -22.82 16.40
C SER A 12 -65.09 -22.65 16.60
N MET A 13 -64.68 -21.58 17.29
CA MET A 13 -63.27 -21.25 17.52
C MET A 13 -63.04 -20.83 18.99
N PRO A 14 -63.17 -21.78 19.94
CA PRO A 14 -63.12 -21.47 21.37
C PRO A 14 -61.70 -21.25 21.91
N ASP A 15 -60.65 -21.66 21.13
CA ASP A 15 -59.27 -21.69 21.58
C ASP A 15 -58.49 -20.45 21.15
N GLU A 16 -57.31 -20.31 21.70
CA GLU A 16 -56.29 -19.38 21.23
C GLU A 16 -55.44 -20.06 20.13
N TYR A 17 -55.18 -19.34 19.07
CA TYR A 17 -54.44 -19.83 17.89
C TYR A 17 -53.18 -19.03 17.69
N TRP A 18 -52.07 -19.70 17.30
CA TRP A 18 -50.93 -19.05 16.78
C TRP A 18 -51.11 -18.78 15.28
N VAL A 19 -51.05 -17.51 14.91
CA VAL A 19 -51.27 -17.03 13.55
C VAL A 19 -50.01 -16.31 13.07
N GLU A 20 -49.50 -16.75 11.93
CA GLU A 20 -48.48 -16.05 11.17
C GLU A 20 -49.15 -15.00 10.29
N ALA A 21 -48.61 -13.77 10.34
CA ALA A 21 -49.11 -12.68 9.49
C ALA A 21 -48.03 -11.60 9.34
N GLU A 22 -48.13 -10.81 8.28
CA GLU A 22 -47.37 -9.58 8.14
C GLU A 22 -48.17 -8.40 8.69
N VAL A 23 -47.55 -7.51 9.45
CA VAL A 23 -48.14 -6.31 9.97
C VAL A 23 -48.21 -5.27 8.85
N ALA A 24 -49.43 -4.93 8.38
CA ALA A 24 -49.63 -3.85 7.41
C ALA A 24 -49.68 -2.47 8.08
N GLU A 25 -50.29 -2.39 9.29
CA GLU A 25 -50.36 -1.17 10.08
C GLU A 25 -50.29 -1.51 11.57
N CYS A 26 -49.55 -0.71 12.33
CA CYS A 26 -49.51 -0.79 13.78
C CYS A 26 -49.78 0.60 14.37
N ARG A 27 -50.89 0.75 15.09
CA ARG A 27 -51.29 2.02 15.68
C ARG A 27 -51.57 1.86 17.16
N GLU A 28 -50.92 2.67 17.95
CA GLU A 28 -51.21 2.76 19.38
C GLU A 28 -52.22 3.90 19.67
N ALA A 29 -53.27 3.59 20.42
CA ALA A 29 -54.22 4.58 20.89
C ALA A 29 -54.73 4.25 22.29
N ARG A 30 -54.63 5.18 23.22
CA ARG A 30 -55.09 5.04 24.62
C ARG A 30 -54.54 3.82 25.34
N GLY A 31 -53.26 3.45 25.02
CA GLY A 31 -52.60 2.29 25.59
C GLY A 31 -52.96 0.94 24.94
N HIS A 32 -53.85 0.90 23.97
CA HIS A 32 -54.20 -0.26 23.17
C HIS A 32 -53.37 -0.24 21.87
N CYS A 33 -53.07 -1.43 21.33
CA CYS A 33 -52.50 -1.56 20.01
C CYS A 33 -53.53 -2.11 19.02
N TYR A 34 -53.66 -1.44 17.88
CA TYR A 34 -54.51 -1.82 16.76
C TYR A 34 -53.56 -2.22 15.60
N LEU A 35 -53.78 -3.44 15.11
CA LEU A 35 -52.98 -4.02 14.04
C LEU A 35 -53.87 -4.31 12.85
N GLU A 36 -53.36 -3.98 11.66
CA GLU A 36 -53.82 -4.58 10.42
C GLU A 36 -52.86 -5.66 10.01
N LEU A 37 -53.37 -6.88 9.89
CA LEU A 37 -52.59 -8.06 9.50
C LEU A 37 -52.94 -8.39 8.06
N ILE A 38 -51.91 -8.74 7.29
CA ILE A 38 -52.06 -9.20 5.90
C ILE A 38 -51.30 -10.52 5.69
N GLU A 39 -51.79 -11.29 4.77
CA GLU A 39 -51.06 -12.39 4.18
C GLU A 39 -50.83 -12.03 2.70
N LYS A 40 -49.62 -12.11 2.24
CA LYS A 40 -49.23 -11.84 0.85
C LYS A 40 -48.93 -13.12 0.11
N ASP A 41 -49.24 -13.14 -1.17
CA ASP A 41 -48.76 -14.17 -2.09
C ASP A 41 -47.24 -14.09 -2.20
N GLU A 42 -46.55 -15.22 -2.05
CA GLU A 42 -45.07 -15.30 -2.13
C GLU A 42 -44.52 -14.89 -3.48
N GLN A 43 -45.32 -15.00 -4.57
CA GLN A 43 -44.85 -14.72 -5.94
C GLN A 43 -45.21 -13.30 -6.40
N THR A 44 -46.41 -12.81 -6.03
CA THR A 44 -46.93 -11.54 -6.56
C THR A 44 -46.92 -10.39 -5.56
N ALA A 45 -46.56 -10.65 -4.31
CA ALA A 45 -46.56 -9.70 -3.19
C ALA A 45 -47.96 -9.01 -2.97
N THR A 46 -49.01 -9.52 -3.64
CA THR A 46 -50.39 -8.98 -3.47
C THR A 46 -51.03 -9.55 -2.21
N PRO A 47 -51.78 -8.75 -1.46
CA PRO A 47 -52.51 -9.24 -0.28
C PRO A 47 -53.56 -10.28 -0.67
N ILE A 48 -53.45 -11.48 -0.15
CA ILE A 48 -54.42 -12.57 -0.29
C ILE A 48 -55.51 -12.45 0.78
N ALA A 49 -55.13 -12.11 1.99
CA ALA A 49 -56.04 -11.94 3.12
C ALA A 49 -55.67 -10.69 3.93
N LYS A 50 -56.69 -10.12 4.55
CA LYS A 50 -56.54 -8.97 5.45
C LYS A 50 -57.42 -9.20 6.70
N ALA A 51 -56.86 -8.92 7.87
CA ALA A 51 -57.56 -9.07 9.12
C ALA A 51 -57.24 -7.91 10.10
N SER A 52 -58.23 -7.49 10.85
CA SER A 52 -58.01 -6.53 11.93
C SER A 52 -57.74 -7.25 13.24
N ALA A 53 -56.69 -6.82 13.95
CA ALA A 53 -56.34 -7.37 15.25
C ALA A 53 -56.19 -6.25 16.30
N LYS A 54 -56.42 -6.58 17.55
CA LYS A 54 -56.35 -5.65 18.69
C LYS A 54 -55.60 -6.29 19.84
N CYS A 55 -54.71 -5.55 20.45
CA CYS A 55 -54.11 -5.92 21.72
C CYS A 55 -54.52 -4.93 22.79
N TRP A 56 -55.21 -5.42 23.83
CA TRP A 56 -55.70 -4.58 24.90
C TRP A 56 -54.58 -4.03 25.77
N ALA A 57 -54.75 -2.85 26.37
CA ALA A 57 -53.71 -2.14 27.12
C ALA A 57 -53.02 -2.99 28.19
N SER A 58 -53.79 -3.83 28.92
CA SER A 58 -53.23 -4.71 29.95
C SER A 58 -52.23 -5.73 29.39
N LYS A 59 -52.50 -6.27 28.20
CA LYS A 59 -51.61 -7.21 27.51
C LYS A 59 -50.52 -6.49 26.77
N TRP A 60 -50.85 -5.38 26.10
CA TRP A 60 -49.89 -4.60 25.35
C TRP A 60 -48.74 -4.07 26.21
N ALA A 61 -49.04 -3.66 27.44
CA ALA A 61 -48.04 -3.22 28.42
C ALA A 61 -47.00 -4.31 28.77
N MET A 62 -47.30 -5.58 28.55
CA MET A 62 -46.37 -6.70 28.76
C MET A 62 -45.74 -7.16 27.45
N VAL A 63 -46.52 -7.30 26.38
CA VAL A 63 -46.11 -7.82 25.07
C VAL A 63 -45.14 -6.87 24.39
N LYS A 64 -45.43 -5.58 24.40
CA LYS A 64 -44.56 -4.57 23.77
C LYS A 64 -43.12 -4.55 24.32
N PRO A 65 -42.90 -4.37 25.65
CA PRO A 65 -41.54 -4.36 26.19
C PRO A 65 -40.80 -5.70 26.03
N TYR A 66 -41.53 -6.81 26.06
CA TYR A 66 -40.96 -8.13 25.83
C TYR A 66 -40.48 -8.28 24.40
N PHE A 67 -41.29 -7.91 23.39
CA PHE A 67 -40.98 -7.92 22.00
C PHE A 67 -39.76 -7.00 21.70
N GLU A 68 -39.85 -5.73 22.12
CA GLU A 68 -38.80 -4.73 21.89
C GLU A 68 -37.47 -5.11 22.54
N ARG A 69 -37.48 -5.74 23.73
CA ARG A 69 -36.28 -6.19 24.40
C ARG A 69 -35.62 -7.37 23.69
N THR A 70 -36.45 -8.29 23.18
CA THR A 70 -35.95 -9.54 22.56
C THR A 70 -35.52 -9.32 21.13
N THR A 71 -36.30 -8.59 20.33
CA THR A 71 -35.98 -8.29 18.92
C THR A 71 -35.08 -7.10 18.77
N GLY A 72 -34.99 -6.24 19.80
CA GLY A 72 -34.30 -4.97 19.69
C GLY A 72 -35.05 -3.92 18.86
N GLN A 73 -36.23 -4.19 18.37
CA GLN A 73 -37.00 -3.32 17.46
C GLN A 73 -38.43 -3.09 17.98
N ARG A 74 -39.02 -1.97 17.53
CA ARG A 74 -40.44 -1.74 17.70
C ARG A 74 -41.23 -2.55 16.68
N LEU A 75 -42.46 -2.90 17.05
CA LEU A 75 -43.37 -3.52 16.11
C LEU A 75 -43.83 -2.48 15.08
N VAL A 76 -43.47 -2.67 13.84
CA VAL A 76 -43.76 -1.76 12.72
C VAL A 76 -44.34 -2.50 11.53
N ALA A 77 -44.90 -1.75 10.58
CA ALA A 77 -45.41 -2.30 9.34
C ALA A 77 -44.30 -3.05 8.55
N GLY A 78 -44.66 -4.09 7.81
CA GLY A 78 -43.75 -4.94 7.05
C GLY A 78 -43.12 -6.10 7.83
N MET A 79 -43.28 -6.13 9.16
CA MET A 79 -42.76 -7.24 9.97
C MET A 79 -43.63 -8.47 9.89
N LYS A 80 -43.03 -9.63 9.68
CA LYS A 80 -43.68 -10.92 9.85
C LYS A 80 -43.66 -11.30 11.34
N VAL A 81 -44.83 -11.61 11.87
CA VAL A 81 -45.03 -11.91 13.30
C VAL A 81 -45.80 -13.21 13.48
N LEU A 82 -45.52 -13.89 14.55
CA LEU A 82 -46.31 -15.00 15.03
C LEU A 82 -47.05 -14.55 16.29
N LEU A 83 -48.34 -14.33 16.12
CA LEU A 83 -49.25 -13.80 17.16
C LEU A 83 -50.12 -14.89 17.74
N LYS A 84 -50.24 -14.92 19.04
CA LYS A 84 -51.25 -15.72 19.71
C LYS A 84 -52.54 -14.92 19.81
N VAL A 85 -53.60 -15.40 19.17
CA VAL A 85 -54.86 -14.66 18.99
C VAL A 85 -56.07 -15.52 19.27
N TYR A 86 -57.16 -14.91 19.65
CA TYR A 86 -58.49 -15.52 19.63
C TYR A 86 -59.48 -14.64 18.90
N PRO A 87 -60.50 -15.22 18.26
CA PRO A 87 -61.48 -14.46 17.52
C PRO A 87 -62.50 -13.81 18.48
N GLN A 88 -62.82 -12.56 18.19
CA GLN A 88 -63.86 -11.84 18.92
C GLN A 88 -64.79 -11.12 17.96
N PHE A 89 -66.11 -11.33 18.13
CA PHE A 89 -67.10 -10.58 17.39
C PHE A 89 -67.86 -9.65 18.36
N HIS A 90 -67.82 -8.34 18.05
CA HIS A 90 -68.57 -7.34 18.80
C HIS A 90 -69.74 -6.84 17.97
N GLU A 91 -70.95 -6.79 18.54
CA GLU A 91 -72.16 -6.48 17.79
C GLU A 91 -72.17 -5.11 17.08
N ALA A 92 -71.43 -4.11 17.64
CA ALA A 92 -71.26 -2.78 17.04
C ALA A 92 -69.98 -2.59 16.20
N PHE A 93 -68.94 -3.35 16.47
CA PHE A 93 -67.62 -3.15 15.85
C PHE A 93 -67.17 -4.26 14.92
N GLY A 94 -67.95 -5.33 14.81
CA GLY A 94 -67.68 -6.45 13.92
C GLY A 94 -66.63 -7.40 14.46
N PHE A 95 -66.05 -8.16 13.55
CA PHE A 95 -65.03 -9.17 13.82
C PHE A 95 -63.62 -8.55 13.99
N SER A 96 -62.88 -9.05 14.96
CA SER A 96 -61.43 -8.77 15.11
C SER A 96 -60.74 -9.89 15.86
N TRP A 97 -59.47 -10.09 15.58
CA TRP A 97 -58.60 -10.94 16.35
C TRP A 97 -58.10 -10.21 17.60
N ILE A 98 -58.13 -10.87 18.76
CA ILE A 98 -57.58 -10.31 20.00
C ILE A 98 -56.22 -10.95 20.25
N VAL A 99 -55.18 -10.15 20.25
CA VAL A 99 -53.81 -10.58 20.50
C VAL A 99 -53.60 -10.75 22.00
N THR A 100 -53.16 -11.94 22.40
CA THR A 100 -52.81 -12.31 23.77
C THR A 100 -51.33 -12.40 24.00
N ASP A 101 -50.57 -12.79 22.98
CA ASP A 101 -49.12 -12.95 23.04
C ASP A 101 -48.47 -12.78 21.65
N ILE A 102 -47.14 -12.66 21.62
CA ILE A 102 -46.32 -12.59 20.42
C ILE A 102 -45.05 -13.45 20.61
N ASP A 103 -44.62 -14.16 19.58
CA ASP A 103 -43.36 -14.85 19.60
C ASP A 103 -42.26 -14.03 18.88
N PRO A 104 -41.36 -13.38 19.63
CA PRO A 104 -40.27 -12.60 19.04
C PRO A 104 -39.25 -13.45 18.29
N THR A 105 -39.12 -14.75 18.63
CA THR A 105 -38.10 -15.64 17.99
C THR A 105 -38.43 -15.94 16.53
N TYR A 106 -39.72 -15.99 16.23
CA TYR A 106 -40.23 -16.11 14.87
C TYR A 106 -39.79 -14.92 13.99
N THR A 107 -40.03 -13.70 14.50
CA THR A 107 -39.63 -12.45 13.80
C THR A 107 -38.15 -12.37 13.59
N LEU A 108 -37.32 -12.70 14.59
CA LEU A 108 -35.85 -12.74 14.45
C LEU A 108 -35.42 -13.77 13.42
N GLY A 109 -36.05 -14.96 13.39
CA GLY A 109 -35.77 -15.98 12.39
C GLY A 109 -36.12 -15.55 10.97
N ASP A 110 -37.22 -14.80 10.78
CA ASP A 110 -37.59 -14.25 9.47
C ASP A 110 -36.63 -13.17 9.01
N MET A 111 -36.27 -12.24 9.88
CA MET A 111 -35.26 -11.21 9.59
C MET A 111 -33.92 -11.81 9.20
N ALA A 112 -33.46 -12.85 9.89
CA ALA A 112 -32.24 -13.55 9.56
C ALA A 112 -32.31 -14.22 8.17
N ARG A 113 -33.48 -14.80 7.83
CA ARG A 113 -33.73 -15.38 6.49
C ARG A 113 -33.71 -14.34 5.39
N GLN A 114 -34.40 -13.21 5.58
CA GLN A 114 -34.43 -12.09 4.65
C GLN A 114 -33.03 -11.53 4.41
N ARG A 115 -32.27 -11.30 5.49
CA ARG A 115 -30.87 -10.85 5.40
C ARG A 115 -30.01 -11.79 4.59
N GLN A 116 -30.12 -13.11 4.83
CA GLN A 116 -29.38 -14.11 4.05
C GLN A 116 -29.81 -14.14 2.57
N ALA A 117 -31.10 -13.92 2.28
CA ALA A 117 -31.58 -13.84 0.91
C ALA A 117 -30.97 -12.63 0.17
N ILE A 118 -30.95 -11.45 0.80
CA ILE A 118 -30.31 -10.26 0.24
C ILE A 118 -28.83 -10.48 -0.01
N ILE A 119 -28.10 -11.06 0.95
CA ILE A 119 -26.67 -11.36 0.80
C ILE A 119 -26.41 -12.32 -0.37
N ARG A 120 -27.26 -13.35 -0.52
CA ARG A 120 -27.15 -14.29 -1.64
C ARG A 120 -27.40 -13.62 -2.98
N GLN A 121 -28.38 -12.73 -3.04
CA GLN A 121 -28.71 -11.96 -4.23
C GLN A 121 -27.55 -11.06 -4.63
N LEU A 122 -27.02 -10.23 -3.73
CA LEU A 122 -25.88 -9.35 -3.99
C LEU A 122 -24.62 -10.10 -4.43
N LYS A 123 -24.41 -11.30 -3.89
CA LYS A 123 -23.31 -12.19 -4.32
C LYS A 123 -23.56 -12.79 -5.72
N ALA A 124 -24.80 -13.18 -6.03
CA ALA A 124 -25.16 -13.70 -7.34
C ALA A 124 -25.05 -12.63 -8.44
N GLU A 125 -25.35 -11.40 -8.13
CA GLU A 125 -25.17 -10.23 -9.00
C GLU A 125 -23.70 -9.76 -9.11
N GLY A 126 -22.81 -10.27 -8.24
CA GLY A 126 -21.39 -9.92 -8.23
C GLY A 126 -21.07 -8.54 -7.68
N VAL A 127 -22.03 -7.87 -7.01
CA VAL A 127 -21.84 -6.50 -6.50
C VAL A 127 -21.38 -6.46 -5.04
N PHE A 128 -21.43 -7.57 -4.31
CA PHE A 128 -21.19 -7.64 -2.87
C PHE A 128 -19.81 -7.10 -2.43
N ASP A 129 -18.79 -7.30 -3.24
CA ASP A 129 -17.41 -6.91 -2.89
C ASP A 129 -16.87 -5.74 -3.72
N LEU A 130 -17.67 -5.11 -4.59
CA LEU A 130 -17.23 -4.01 -5.46
C LEU A 130 -16.60 -2.84 -4.70
N GLN A 131 -17.16 -2.47 -3.55
CA GLN A 131 -16.59 -1.41 -2.72
C GLN A 131 -15.20 -1.76 -2.17
N LYS A 132 -14.96 -3.04 -1.87
CA LYS A 132 -13.66 -3.50 -1.34
C LYS A 132 -12.56 -3.52 -2.40
N GLU A 133 -12.93 -3.51 -3.69
CA GLU A 133 -11.99 -3.40 -4.82
C GLU A 133 -11.50 -1.96 -5.02
N LEU A 134 -12.24 -0.99 -4.51
CA LEU A 134 -11.81 0.41 -4.54
C LEU A 134 -10.62 0.63 -3.61
N THR A 135 -9.78 1.60 -3.93
CA THR A 135 -8.67 2.01 -3.08
C THR A 135 -8.91 3.40 -2.52
N LEU A 136 -8.63 3.61 -1.24
CA LEU A 136 -8.61 4.95 -0.69
C LEU A 136 -7.50 5.77 -1.36
N PRO A 137 -7.78 7.00 -1.82
CA PRO A 137 -6.76 7.90 -2.34
C PRO A 137 -5.66 8.13 -1.31
N LEU A 138 -4.41 8.32 -1.77
CA LEU A 138 -3.27 8.59 -0.87
C LEU A 138 -3.55 9.75 0.08
N PHE A 139 -4.14 10.83 -0.44
CA PHE A 139 -4.52 12.01 0.33
C PHE A 139 -6.03 12.05 0.51
N CYS A 140 -6.57 11.23 1.42
CA CYS A 140 -7.99 11.17 1.74
C CYS A 140 -8.35 12.27 2.75
N GLN A 141 -8.55 13.51 2.28
CA GLN A 141 -8.78 14.67 3.12
C GLN A 141 -10.16 15.33 2.90
N ARG A 142 -10.80 15.12 1.73
CA ARG A 142 -12.10 15.66 1.39
C ARG A 142 -13.17 14.61 1.59
N ILE A 143 -13.95 14.77 2.63
CA ILE A 143 -14.81 13.72 3.17
C ILE A 143 -16.27 14.17 3.08
N ALA A 144 -17.09 13.41 2.34
CA ALA A 144 -18.53 13.55 2.41
C ALA A 144 -19.05 12.72 3.60
N VAL A 145 -19.74 13.36 4.53
CA VAL A 145 -20.27 12.68 5.72
C VAL A 145 -21.79 12.59 5.63
N ILE A 146 -22.31 11.37 5.70
CA ILE A 146 -23.75 11.12 5.79
C ILE A 146 -24.08 10.82 7.25
N SER A 147 -24.86 11.71 7.88
CA SER A 147 -25.24 11.59 9.28
C SER A 147 -26.46 12.46 9.59
N SER A 148 -27.01 12.33 10.80
CA SER A 148 -27.99 13.31 11.29
C SER A 148 -27.29 14.59 11.75
N GLU A 149 -27.88 15.74 11.48
CA GLU A 149 -27.34 17.05 11.91
C GLU A 149 -27.12 17.16 13.42
N THR A 150 -27.99 16.52 14.18
CA THR A 150 -27.98 16.54 15.65
C THR A 150 -27.23 15.38 16.28
N ALA A 151 -26.57 14.53 15.46
CA ALA A 151 -25.90 13.36 15.95
C ALA A 151 -24.62 13.72 16.73
N ALA A 152 -24.54 13.35 18.00
CA ALA A 152 -23.33 13.51 18.81
C ALA A 152 -22.11 12.88 18.14
N GLY A 153 -22.27 11.70 17.50
CA GLY A 153 -21.20 11.01 16.80
C GLY A 153 -20.62 11.80 15.62
N TYR A 154 -21.39 12.66 14.96
CA TYR A 154 -20.84 13.56 13.94
C TYR A 154 -19.93 14.63 14.57
N GLY A 155 -20.35 15.21 15.71
CA GLY A 155 -19.53 16.15 16.46
C GLY A 155 -18.21 15.52 16.92
N ASP A 156 -18.27 14.31 17.48
CA ASP A 156 -17.10 13.56 17.94
C ASP A 156 -16.15 13.21 16.78
N PHE A 157 -16.68 12.83 15.63
CA PHE A 157 -15.91 12.58 14.40
C PHE A 157 -15.15 13.83 13.95
N CYS A 158 -15.83 14.96 13.81
CA CYS A 158 -15.21 16.23 13.39
C CYS A 158 -14.17 16.72 14.41
N HIS A 159 -14.50 16.62 15.72
CA HIS A 159 -13.59 16.99 16.79
C HIS A 159 -12.28 16.18 16.74
N GLN A 160 -12.36 14.88 16.53
CA GLN A 160 -11.17 14.02 16.45
C GLN A 160 -10.34 14.31 15.20
N LEU A 161 -10.96 14.57 14.05
CA LEU A 161 -10.24 14.97 12.84
C LEU A 161 -9.54 16.32 13.01
N SER A 162 -10.17 17.28 13.69
CA SER A 162 -9.59 18.61 13.91
C SER A 162 -8.44 18.61 14.93
N ASN A 163 -8.52 17.74 15.94
CA ASN A 163 -7.54 17.65 17.03
C ASN A 163 -6.56 16.47 16.85
N ASN A 164 -6.21 16.14 15.60
CA ASN A 164 -5.24 15.07 15.36
C ASN A 164 -3.80 15.53 15.72
N PRO A 165 -2.96 14.62 16.25
CA PRO A 165 -1.61 14.97 16.74
C PRO A 165 -0.62 15.32 15.62
N TYR A 166 -0.96 15.03 14.35
CA TYR A 166 -0.08 15.23 13.20
C TYR A 166 -0.32 16.55 12.47
N GLY A 167 -1.35 17.32 12.87
CA GLY A 167 -1.72 18.59 12.22
C GLY A 167 -2.33 18.42 10.83
N PHE A 168 -2.82 17.24 10.48
CA PHE A 168 -3.51 17.01 9.22
C PHE A 168 -4.81 17.83 9.16
N GLN A 169 -5.06 18.44 8.01
CA GLN A 169 -6.28 19.18 7.78
C GLN A 169 -7.25 18.35 6.95
N PHE A 170 -8.44 18.14 7.49
CA PHE A 170 -9.54 17.47 6.82
C PHE A 170 -10.65 18.45 6.52
N GLN A 171 -11.26 18.32 5.36
CA GLN A 171 -12.44 19.06 4.95
C GLN A 171 -13.62 18.10 4.95
N THR A 172 -14.63 18.41 5.75
CA THR A 172 -15.82 17.58 5.89
C THR A 172 -17.05 18.33 5.41
N TRP A 173 -17.91 17.66 4.62
CA TRP A 173 -19.20 18.17 4.18
C TRP A 173 -20.30 17.25 4.66
N LEU A 174 -21.22 17.81 5.44
CA LEU A 174 -22.35 17.05 5.95
C LEU A 174 -23.47 16.98 4.90
N PHE A 175 -23.91 15.76 4.63
CA PHE A 175 -25.11 15.44 3.87
C PHE A 175 -26.14 14.87 4.83
N PRO A 176 -27.08 15.70 5.30
CA PRO A 176 -28.04 15.28 6.32
C PRO A 176 -28.87 14.10 5.84
N ALA A 177 -28.99 13.08 6.71
CA ALA A 177 -29.84 11.93 6.49
C ALA A 177 -30.46 11.44 7.80
N VAL A 178 -31.63 10.83 7.68
CA VAL A 178 -32.31 10.16 8.80
C VAL A 178 -31.57 8.85 9.07
N MET A 179 -31.19 8.62 10.34
CA MET A 179 -30.39 7.46 10.75
C MET A 179 -31.17 6.46 11.60
N GLN A 180 -32.49 6.59 11.69
CA GLN A 180 -33.36 5.71 12.48
C GLN A 180 -34.74 5.63 11.84
N GLY A 181 -35.38 4.45 11.94
CA GLY A 181 -36.74 4.20 11.45
C GLY A 181 -36.82 3.91 9.95
N GLU A 182 -38.03 3.93 9.42
CA GLU A 182 -38.34 3.49 8.04
C GLU A 182 -37.77 4.39 6.93
N GLU A 183 -37.46 5.64 7.23
CA GLU A 183 -36.95 6.61 6.25
C GLU A 183 -35.42 6.52 6.02
N VAL A 184 -34.71 5.64 6.71
CA VAL A 184 -33.24 5.49 6.64
C VAL A 184 -32.78 5.20 5.23
N GLU A 185 -33.34 4.17 4.60
CA GLU A 185 -32.99 3.76 3.24
C GLU A 185 -33.10 4.93 2.26
N ARG A 186 -34.28 5.49 2.17
CA ARG A 186 -34.59 6.58 1.24
C ARG A 186 -33.73 7.81 1.48
N SER A 187 -33.50 8.15 2.75
CA SER A 187 -32.73 9.32 3.13
C SER A 187 -31.25 9.18 2.77
N ILE A 188 -30.67 8.01 3.00
CA ILE A 188 -29.24 7.74 2.66
C ILE A 188 -29.07 7.66 1.14
N ILE A 189 -29.96 7.01 0.40
CA ILE A 189 -29.91 6.96 -1.07
C ILE A 189 -29.99 8.37 -1.66
N ASN A 190 -30.85 9.23 -1.12
CA ASN A 190 -30.93 10.63 -1.54
C ASN A 190 -29.62 11.39 -1.23
N ALA A 191 -29.01 11.16 -0.06
CA ALA A 191 -27.72 11.76 0.28
C ALA A 191 -26.60 11.30 -0.68
N LEU A 192 -26.51 9.99 -0.96
CA LEU A 192 -25.57 9.43 -1.94
C LEU A 192 -25.78 10.01 -3.32
N THR A 193 -27.03 10.15 -3.77
CA THR A 193 -27.37 10.76 -5.06
C THR A 193 -26.91 12.22 -5.13
N ARG A 194 -27.05 12.99 -4.05
CA ARG A 194 -26.57 14.37 -3.96
C ARG A 194 -25.04 14.43 -4.01
N ILE A 195 -24.35 13.54 -3.29
CA ILE A 195 -22.89 13.43 -3.33
C ILE A 195 -22.43 13.11 -4.75
N TYR A 196 -23.07 12.15 -5.41
CA TYR A 196 -22.76 11.77 -6.78
C TYR A 196 -22.92 12.94 -7.76
N LYS A 197 -24.00 13.71 -7.66
CA LYS A 197 -24.23 14.90 -8.48
C LYS A 197 -23.15 15.96 -8.27
N VAL A 198 -22.86 16.31 -7.02
CA VAL A 198 -21.79 17.26 -6.69
C VAL A 198 -20.46 16.80 -7.29
N ASN A 199 -20.19 15.51 -7.21
CA ASN A 199 -18.94 14.94 -7.73
C ASN A 199 -18.89 14.94 -9.27
N SER A 200 -20.01 14.70 -9.97
CA SER A 200 -20.09 14.64 -11.43
C SER A 200 -20.21 16.01 -12.10
N GLU A 201 -20.93 16.97 -11.50
CA GLU A 201 -21.08 18.32 -12.06
C GLU A 201 -19.75 19.08 -12.06
N GLN A 202 -18.85 18.77 -11.16
CA GLN A 202 -17.52 19.38 -11.10
C GLN A 202 -16.53 18.83 -12.13
N CYS A 203 -16.79 17.65 -12.69
CA CYS A 203 -16.00 17.12 -13.81
C CYS A 203 -16.32 17.79 -15.16
N ILE A 204 -17.44 18.50 -15.28
CA ILE A 204 -17.91 19.06 -16.57
C ILE A 204 -17.48 20.52 -16.78
N VAL A 205 -17.13 21.26 -15.75
CA VAL A 205 -16.96 22.73 -15.80
C VAL A 205 -15.56 23.19 -16.22
N ASN A 206 -14.52 22.34 -16.22
CA ASN A 206 -13.17 22.79 -16.58
C ASN A 206 -12.36 21.73 -17.32
N SER A 207 -12.36 21.82 -18.64
CA SER A 207 -11.53 20.98 -19.52
C SER A 207 -10.01 21.25 -19.42
N GLU A 208 -9.56 22.25 -18.66
CA GLU A 208 -8.14 22.56 -18.43
C GLU A 208 -7.71 22.65 -16.95
N GLN A 209 -8.66 22.58 -16.00
CA GLN A 209 -8.37 22.54 -14.57
C GLN A 209 -9.26 21.54 -13.86
N CYS A 210 -9.04 20.26 -14.17
CA CYS A 210 -9.70 19.13 -13.55
C CYS A 210 -9.07 18.80 -12.18
N ILE A 211 -9.00 19.77 -11.33
CA ILE A 211 -8.63 19.56 -9.93
C ILE A 211 -9.57 20.45 -9.21
N VAL A 212 -10.50 19.98 -8.51
CA VAL A 212 -10.79 20.72 -7.31
C VAL A 212 -12.04 20.24 -6.62
N ASN A 213 -12.86 19.52 -6.64
CA ASN A 213 -13.89 19.23 -5.63
C ASN A 213 -14.56 17.83 -5.73
N SER A 214 -13.81 16.83 -6.12
CA SER A 214 -14.26 15.47 -5.90
C SER A 214 -14.00 15.07 -4.45
N PHE A 215 -14.95 14.37 -3.83
CA PHE A 215 -14.75 13.76 -2.53
C PHE A 215 -13.80 12.57 -2.65
N ASP A 216 -12.93 12.40 -1.66
CA ASP A 216 -11.96 11.32 -1.61
C ASP A 216 -12.60 10.04 -1.03
N CYS A 217 -13.53 10.19 -0.10
CA CYS A 217 -14.34 9.10 0.45
C CYS A 217 -15.67 9.61 0.99
N VAL A 218 -16.59 8.67 1.21
CA VAL A 218 -17.85 8.90 1.92
C VAL A 218 -17.79 8.21 3.28
N VAL A 219 -18.26 8.87 4.32
CA VAL A 219 -18.34 8.31 5.66
C VAL A 219 -19.80 8.30 6.11
N ILE A 220 -20.37 7.13 6.37
CA ILE A 220 -21.72 6.98 6.87
C ILE A 220 -21.61 6.67 8.37
N ILE A 221 -22.01 7.62 9.20
CA ILE A 221 -21.91 7.49 10.66
C ILE A 221 -23.24 7.74 11.33
N ARG A 222 -23.50 6.94 12.35
CA ARG A 222 -24.69 7.08 13.21
C ARG A 222 -24.26 7.68 14.55
N GLY A 223 -25.05 8.61 15.06
CA GLY A 223 -24.92 9.11 16.43
C GLY A 223 -25.30 8.05 17.46
N GLY A 224 -24.69 8.09 18.63
CA GLY A 224 -25.07 7.25 19.75
C GLY A 224 -26.53 7.52 20.15
N GLY A 225 -27.41 6.56 19.92
CA GLY A 225 -28.79 6.51 20.40
C GLY A 225 -29.06 5.09 20.91
N ALA A 226 -30.16 4.91 21.66
CA ALA A 226 -30.53 3.61 22.21
C ALA A 226 -30.39 2.51 21.16
N THR A 227 -29.74 1.44 21.57
CA THR A 227 -29.52 0.20 20.84
C THR A 227 -30.74 -0.18 20.01
N SER A 228 -30.53 -0.55 18.75
CA SER A 228 -31.26 -1.65 18.18
C SER A 228 -31.98 -1.51 16.86
N ASP A 229 -32.34 -0.37 16.34
CA ASP A 229 -32.98 -0.41 15.02
C ASP A 229 -31.95 -0.20 13.90
N LEU A 230 -31.41 -1.32 13.41
CA LEU A 230 -30.51 -1.38 12.24
C LEU A 230 -31.24 -1.89 10.98
N SER A 231 -32.55 -2.18 11.08
CA SER A 231 -33.33 -2.75 9.97
C SER A 231 -33.32 -1.87 8.72
N GLY A 232 -33.33 -0.54 8.90
CA GLY A 232 -33.23 0.40 7.80
C GLY A 232 -31.91 0.35 7.01
N PHE A 233 -30.88 -0.28 7.56
CA PHE A 233 -29.58 -0.50 6.91
C PHE A 233 -29.46 -1.90 6.29
N ASP A 234 -30.42 -2.78 6.50
CA ASP A 234 -30.46 -4.16 6.01
C ASP A 234 -31.35 -4.32 4.76
N THR A 235 -31.43 -3.33 3.92
CA THR A 235 -32.28 -3.36 2.72
C THR A 235 -31.45 -3.60 1.46
N LEU A 236 -32.04 -4.29 0.48
CA LEU A 236 -31.39 -4.60 -0.80
C LEU A 236 -31.05 -3.31 -1.56
N ALA A 237 -32.01 -2.40 -1.70
CA ALA A 237 -31.85 -1.18 -2.48
C ALA A 237 -30.70 -0.30 -1.96
N LEU A 238 -30.60 -0.14 -0.63
CA LEU A 238 -29.49 0.62 -0.02
C LEU A 238 -28.15 -0.07 -0.24
N ALA A 239 -28.10 -1.40 -0.07
CA ALA A 239 -26.89 -2.18 -0.28
C ALA A 239 -26.39 -2.11 -1.73
N GLU A 240 -27.27 -2.19 -2.72
CA GLU A 240 -26.94 -2.03 -4.14
C GLU A 240 -26.39 -0.63 -4.44
N HIS A 241 -27.04 0.42 -3.91
CA HIS A 241 -26.56 1.80 -4.11
C HIS A 241 -25.19 2.03 -3.51
N VAL A 242 -24.92 1.47 -2.33
CA VAL A 242 -23.59 1.55 -1.70
C VAL A 242 -22.57 0.72 -2.42
N ALA A 243 -22.89 -0.52 -2.79
CA ALA A 243 -21.97 -1.41 -3.50
C ALA A 243 -21.52 -0.84 -4.84
N ASN A 244 -22.44 -0.21 -5.60
CA ASN A 244 -22.16 0.39 -6.90
C ASN A 244 -21.64 1.84 -6.82
N PHE A 245 -21.43 2.39 -5.63
CA PHE A 245 -20.98 3.77 -5.51
C PHE A 245 -19.52 3.92 -5.93
N PRO A 246 -19.16 4.93 -6.77
CA PRO A 246 -17.83 5.00 -7.38
C PRO A 246 -16.72 5.49 -6.46
N ILE A 247 -17.05 5.91 -5.24
CA ILE A 247 -16.11 6.41 -4.23
C ILE A 247 -16.13 5.47 -3.02
N PRO A 248 -14.99 5.19 -2.37
CA PRO A 248 -14.93 4.35 -1.19
C PRO A 248 -15.85 4.84 -0.07
N ILE A 249 -16.68 3.95 0.46
CA ILE A 249 -17.60 4.23 1.56
C ILE A 249 -17.12 3.57 2.84
N ILE A 250 -16.93 4.37 3.88
CA ILE A 250 -16.58 3.92 5.23
C ILE A 250 -17.84 3.99 6.09
N THR A 251 -18.19 2.91 6.80
CA THR A 251 -19.32 2.88 7.70
C THR A 251 -18.90 2.84 9.16
N GLY A 252 -19.57 3.64 9.99
CA GLY A 252 -19.40 3.67 11.45
C GLY A 252 -20.77 3.70 12.13
N ILE A 253 -21.59 2.68 11.86
CA ILE A 253 -23.01 2.64 12.21
C ILE A 253 -23.28 1.82 13.47
N GLY A 254 -22.62 0.68 13.62
CA GLY A 254 -22.97 -0.34 14.60
C GLY A 254 -21.90 -0.65 15.64
N HIS A 255 -22.31 -1.38 16.68
CA HIS A 255 -21.43 -1.95 17.69
C HIS A 255 -20.94 -3.35 17.26
N GLU A 256 -20.02 -3.91 18.03
CA GLU A 256 -19.29 -5.14 17.71
C GLU A 256 -20.17 -6.37 17.38
N ARG A 257 -21.40 -6.39 17.91
CA ARG A 257 -22.33 -7.54 17.80
C ARG A 257 -23.41 -7.37 16.72
N ASP A 258 -23.59 -6.16 16.19
CA ASP A 258 -24.69 -5.82 15.30
C ASP A 258 -24.14 -5.33 13.96
N GLU A 259 -23.77 -6.26 13.10
CA GLU A 259 -23.32 -5.99 11.74
C GLU A 259 -24.54 -5.91 10.80
N CYS A 260 -24.70 -4.83 10.06
CA CYS A 260 -25.75 -4.69 9.04
C CYS A 260 -25.22 -5.04 7.63
N ILE A 261 -26.15 -5.27 6.68
CA ILE A 261 -25.78 -5.55 5.29
C ILE A 261 -24.99 -4.39 4.70
N LEU A 262 -25.34 -3.16 5.04
CA LEU A 262 -24.61 -1.96 4.61
C LEU A 262 -23.13 -2.01 5.01
N ASP A 263 -22.85 -2.46 6.24
CA ASP A 263 -21.47 -2.64 6.73
C ASP A 263 -20.71 -3.71 5.94
N MET A 264 -21.41 -4.78 5.53
CA MET A 264 -20.80 -5.89 4.78
C MET A 264 -20.40 -5.50 3.36
N VAL A 265 -21.19 -4.65 2.69
CA VAL A 265 -20.94 -4.20 1.31
C VAL A 265 -20.07 -2.96 1.24
N SER A 266 -19.85 -2.24 2.33
CA SER A 266 -19.01 -1.04 2.37
C SER A 266 -17.54 -1.37 2.16
N HIS A 267 -16.76 -0.36 1.75
CA HIS A 267 -15.30 -0.49 1.60
C HIS A 267 -14.61 -0.86 2.91
N THR A 268 -14.93 -0.12 3.98
CA THR A 268 -14.37 -0.37 5.31
C THR A 268 -15.42 -0.13 6.37
N ARG A 269 -15.61 -1.13 7.22
CA ARG A 269 -16.44 -1.02 8.42
C ARG A 269 -15.60 -0.62 9.61
N VAL A 270 -16.09 0.30 10.42
CA VAL A 270 -15.56 0.63 11.74
C VAL A 270 -16.65 0.64 12.80
N LYS A 271 -16.27 0.51 14.07
CA LYS A 271 -17.23 0.32 15.17
C LYS A 271 -17.94 1.61 15.60
N THR A 272 -17.30 2.76 15.43
CA THR A 272 -17.79 4.04 15.95
C THR A 272 -17.41 5.18 15.01
N PRO A 273 -18.09 6.33 15.08
CA PRO A 273 -17.69 7.54 14.38
C PRO A 273 -16.24 7.96 14.67
N THR A 274 -15.82 7.84 15.91
CA THR A 274 -14.44 8.14 16.33
C THR A 274 -13.44 7.17 15.71
N ALA A 275 -13.79 5.89 15.56
CA ALA A 275 -12.94 4.92 14.87
C ALA A 275 -12.81 5.23 13.36
N ALA A 276 -13.85 5.83 12.73
CA ALA A 276 -13.77 6.30 11.35
C ALA A 276 -12.78 7.46 11.21
N ALA A 277 -12.79 8.41 12.14
CA ALA A 277 -11.81 9.49 12.19
C ALA A 277 -10.38 8.95 12.39
N ALA A 278 -10.21 8.00 13.33
CA ALA A 278 -8.92 7.39 13.60
C ALA A 278 -8.35 6.65 12.37
N LEU A 279 -9.20 5.93 11.62
CA LEU A 279 -8.81 5.24 10.39
C LEU A 279 -8.28 6.22 9.33
N LEU A 280 -8.95 7.35 9.13
CA LEU A 280 -8.53 8.37 8.16
C LEU A 280 -7.21 9.05 8.58
N ILE A 281 -7.05 9.33 9.87
CA ILE A 281 -5.80 9.90 10.42
C ILE A 281 -4.65 8.91 10.24
N GLU A 282 -4.87 7.63 10.57
CA GLU A 282 -3.83 6.59 10.43
C GLU A 282 -3.47 6.33 8.97
N HIS A 283 -4.45 6.43 8.06
CA HIS A 283 -4.20 6.35 6.61
C HIS A 283 -3.22 7.44 6.15
N LEU A 284 -3.46 8.71 6.51
CA LEU A 284 -2.56 9.81 6.17
C LEU A 284 -1.21 9.71 6.88
N LYS A 285 -1.19 9.21 8.12
CA LYS A 285 0.05 8.94 8.83
C LYS A 285 0.91 7.92 8.08
N GLY A 286 0.31 6.84 7.58
CA GLY A 286 1.02 5.86 6.75
C GLY A 286 1.65 6.47 5.50
N VAL A 287 0.99 7.45 4.87
CA VAL A 287 1.55 8.21 3.75
C VAL A 287 2.73 9.07 4.20
N LEU A 288 2.59 9.78 5.33
CA LEU A 288 3.68 10.58 5.91
C LEU A 288 4.90 9.72 6.22
N ASP A 289 4.71 8.60 6.91
CA ASP A 289 5.78 7.65 7.25
C ASP A 289 6.49 7.11 6.00
N ALA A 290 5.74 6.87 4.92
CA ALA A 290 6.31 6.45 3.64
C ALA A 290 7.16 7.54 2.98
N VAL A 291 6.74 8.81 3.04
CA VAL A 291 7.50 9.97 2.53
C VAL A 291 8.76 10.19 3.36
N GLU A 292 8.67 10.19 4.67
CA GLU A 292 9.81 10.35 5.57
C GLU A 292 10.84 9.22 5.37
N GLY A 293 10.38 7.98 5.28
CA GLY A 293 11.23 6.84 4.98
C GLY A 293 11.90 6.91 3.59
N ALA A 294 11.21 7.49 2.59
CA ALA A 294 11.82 7.75 1.29
C ALA A 294 12.90 8.86 1.37
N GLN A 295 12.63 9.93 2.10
CA GLN A 295 13.58 11.02 2.34
C GLN A 295 14.85 10.51 3.06
N GLU A 296 14.70 9.69 4.09
CA GLU A 296 15.82 9.07 4.78
C GLU A 296 16.67 8.20 3.86
N ARG A 297 16.02 7.38 3.02
CA ARG A 297 16.74 6.54 2.03
C ARG A 297 17.54 7.37 1.05
N ILE A 298 16.96 8.45 0.52
CA ILE A 298 17.65 9.38 -0.41
C ILE A 298 18.84 10.04 0.29
N THR A 299 18.63 10.55 1.49
CA THR A 299 19.70 11.21 2.27
C THR A 299 20.85 10.24 2.57
N ARG A 300 20.54 9.02 2.99
CA ARG A 300 21.53 7.99 3.28
C ARG A 300 22.31 7.57 2.02
N ALA A 301 21.62 7.38 0.90
CA ALA A 301 22.26 7.06 -0.38
C ALA A 301 23.19 8.18 -0.86
N ALA A 302 22.76 9.44 -0.73
CA ALA A 302 23.60 10.59 -1.08
C ALA A 302 24.85 10.68 -0.18
N GLN A 303 24.70 10.49 1.12
CA GLN A 303 25.83 10.48 2.07
C GLN A 303 26.81 9.35 1.76
N GLN A 304 26.33 8.16 1.43
CA GLN A 304 27.18 7.01 1.05
C GLN A 304 27.96 7.30 -0.25
N GLN A 305 27.31 7.89 -1.25
CA GLN A 305 27.99 8.28 -2.49
C GLN A 305 29.06 9.35 -2.23
N LEU A 306 28.75 10.38 -1.47
CA LEU A 306 29.72 11.41 -1.10
C LEU A 306 30.90 10.84 -0.34
N ALA A 307 30.66 9.95 0.61
CA ALA A 307 31.73 9.28 1.35
C ALA A 307 32.61 8.42 0.45
N ALA A 308 32.02 7.68 -0.47
CA ALA A 308 32.77 6.86 -1.44
C ALA A 308 33.64 7.71 -2.37
N VAL A 309 33.10 8.81 -2.91
CA VAL A 309 33.84 9.75 -3.76
C VAL A 309 34.96 10.44 -2.96
N SER A 310 34.70 10.88 -1.75
CA SER A 310 35.70 11.48 -0.85
C SER A 310 36.85 10.48 -0.55
N TYR A 311 36.52 9.24 -0.29
CA TYR A 311 37.53 8.18 -0.10
C TYR A 311 38.40 7.97 -1.35
N GLN A 312 37.78 7.92 -2.54
CA GLN A 312 38.50 7.82 -3.79
C GLN A 312 39.40 9.02 -4.03
N LEU A 313 38.93 10.22 -3.74
CA LEU A 313 39.71 11.45 -3.85
C LEU A 313 40.95 11.41 -2.95
N THR A 314 40.75 11.09 -1.68
CA THR A 314 41.86 10.97 -0.70
C THR A 314 42.87 9.88 -1.14
N ALA A 315 42.38 8.75 -1.65
CA ALA A 315 43.24 7.71 -2.15
C ALA A 315 44.09 8.17 -3.37
N LEU A 316 43.49 8.98 -4.25
CA LEU A 316 44.21 9.59 -5.37
C LEU A 316 45.23 10.65 -4.89
N GLU A 317 44.87 11.51 -3.96
CA GLU A 317 45.75 12.49 -3.35
C GLU A 317 47.02 11.84 -2.75
N GLN A 318 46.85 10.69 -2.12
CA GLN A 318 48.01 9.93 -1.57
C GLN A 318 48.83 9.20 -2.64
N ARG A 319 48.18 8.68 -3.67
CA ARG A 319 48.86 7.88 -4.72
C ARG A 319 49.62 8.74 -5.73
N ILE A 320 49.14 9.92 -6.08
CA ILE A 320 49.75 10.78 -7.10
C ILE A 320 51.16 11.17 -6.72
N PRO A 321 51.49 11.66 -5.51
CA PRO A 321 52.86 11.98 -5.12
C PRO A 321 53.80 10.77 -5.23
N LEU A 322 53.39 9.61 -4.75
CA LEU A 322 54.16 8.37 -4.81
C LEU A 322 54.47 7.94 -6.23
N LEU A 323 53.49 8.05 -7.14
CA LEU A 323 53.70 7.73 -8.55
C LEU A 323 54.63 8.72 -9.23
N ILE A 324 54.54 10.01 -8.90
CA ILE A 324 55.44 11.05 -9.43
C ILE A 324 56.88 10.79 -8.94
N GLU A 325 57.06 10.56 -7.65
CA GLU A 325 58.37 10.28 -7.06
C GLU A 325 59.02 9.04 -7.68
N ARG A 326 58.22 7.97 -7.83
CA ARG A 326 58.73 6.75 -8.51
C ARG A 326 59.13 7.03 -9.96
N ARG A 327 58.36 7.81 -10.71
CA ARG A 327 58.71 8.18 -12.08
C ARG A 327 59.95 9.03 -12.15
N LEU A 328 60.09 10.01 -11.26
CA LEU A 328 61.28 10.85 -11.18
C LEU A 328 62.54 10.04 -10.82
N THR A 329 62.43 9.15 -9.85
CA THR A 329 63.52 8.27 -9.43
C THR A 329 63.96 7.36 -10.57
N ASN A 330 63.01 6.73 -11.27
CA ASN A 330 63.34 5.89 -12.44
C ASN A 330 63.98 6.69 -13.57
N ALA A 331 63.51 7.90 -13.84
CA ALA A 331 64.09 8.77 -14.84
C ALA A 331 65.55 9.21 -14.48
N ARG A 332 65.76 9.56 -13.19
CA ARG A 332 67.14 9.88 -12.68
C ARG A 332 68.07 8.69 -12.82
N HIS A 333 67.62 7.52 -12.41
CA HIS A 333 68.40 6.30 -12.53
C HIS A 333 68.75 5.96 -14.00
N SER A 334 67.78 6.12 -14.90
CA SER A 334 68.05 5.94 -16.34
C SER A 334 69.04 6.95 -16.87
N LEU A 335 68.99 8.21 -16.43
CA LEU A 335 69.97 9.23 -16.81
C LEU A 335 71.37 8.93 -16.26
N GLU A 336 71.45 8.46 -14.98
CA GLU A 336 72.76 8.03 -14.40
C GLU A 336 73.39 6.89 -15.15
N LEU A 337 72.55 5.85 -15.47
CA LEU A 337 73.03 4.75 -16.29
C LEU A 337 73.53 5.18 -17.68
N MET A 338 72.82 6.13 -18.31
CA MET A 338 73.27 6.69 -19.59
C MET A 338 74.55 7.50 -19.41
N ALA A 339 74.67 8.29 -18.37
CA ALA A 339 75.87 9.07 -18.06
C ALA A 339 77.10 8.13 -17.81
N GLU A 340 76.86 7.05 -17.04
CA GLU A 340 77.97 6.03 -16.86
C GLU A 340 78.38 5.35 -18.17
N LYS A 341 77.38 4.98 -19.02
CA LYS A 341 77.69 4.44 -20.34
C LYS A 341 78.51 5.41 -21.19
N ILE A 342 78.18 6.70 -21.19
CA ILE A 342 78.93 7.73 -21.92
C ILE A 342 80.31 7.86 -21.34
N LYS A 343 80.52 7.90 -20.03
CA LYS A 343 81.83 7.93 -19.39
C LYS A 343 82.64 6.69 -19.74
N GLY A 344 82.04 5.51 -19.82
CA GLY A 344 82.69 4.28 -20.19
C GLY A 344 83.12 4.25 -21.65
N LEU A 345 82.53 5.05 -22.52
CA LEU A 345 82.95 5.17 -23.95
C LEU A 345 83.95 6.28 -24.19
N ASP A 346 84.35 7.04 -23.15
CA ASP A 346 85.34 8.09 -23.27
C ASP A 346 86.74 7.43 -23.56
N PRO A 347 87.34 7.74 -24.67
CA PRO A 347 88.68 7.18 -25.01
C PRO A 347 89.75 7.44 -23.95
N GLN A 348 89.67 8.57 -23.22
CA GLN A 348 90.61 8.86 -22.14
C GLN A 348 90.51 7.91 -20.97
N VAL A 349 89.23 7.50 -20.61
CA VAL A 349 89.00 6.49 -19.56
C VAL A 349 89.52 5.12 -19.97
N LEU A 350 89.40 4.78 -21.24
CA LEU A 350 89.97 3.51 -21.77
C LEU A 350 91.50 3.54 -21.72
N LEU A 351 92.09 4.63 -22.10
CA LEU A 351 93.55 4.79 -22.07
C LEU A 351 94.11 4.76 -20.61
N SER A 352 93.45 5.37 -19.65
CA SER A 352 93.77 5.35 -18.20
C SER A 352 93.73 3.95 -17.58
N ARG A 353 92.95 3.01 -18.15
CA ARG A 353 92.81 1.62 -17.71
C ARG A 353 93.94 0.73 -18.33
N GLY A 354 94.87 1.35 -19.06
CA GLY A 354 96.02 0.61 -19.70
C GLY A 354 95.72 0.13 -21.09
N TYR A 355 94.60 0.49 -21.70
CA TYR A 355 94.35 0.22 -23.11
C TYR A 355 95.13 1.26 -23.94
N SER A 356 95.54 0.86 -25.11
CA SER A 356 96.15 1.75 -26.07
C SER A 356 95.38 1.82 -27.38
N ILE A 357 95.47 2.93 -28.08
CA ILE A 357 94.87 3.09 -29.39
C ILE A 357 96.02 3.14 -30.43
N THR A 358 96.02 2.17 -31.27
CA THR A 358 97.03 2.09 -32.36
C THR A 358 96.47 2.80 -33.60
N LEU A 359 97.27 3.69 -34.16
CA LEU A 359 96.91 4.50 -35.31
C LEU A 359 97.95 4.20 -36.41
N HIS A 360 97.53 4.05 -37.66
CA HIS A 360 98.31 4.08 -38.84
C HIS A 360 97.82 5.24 -39.72
N GLN A 361 98.71 6.14 -40.09
CA GLN A 361 98.41 7.36 -40.87
C GLN A 361 97.20 8.16 -40.26
N GLY A 362 97.14 8.23 -38.96
CA GLY A 362 96.10 9.00 -38.24
C GLY A 362 94.72 8.28 -38.10
N ARG A 363 94.54 7.06 -38.59
CA ARG A 363 93.33 6.25 -38.48
C ARG A 363 93.58 5.09 -37.52
N VAL A 364 92.50 4.83 -36.70
CA VAL A 364 92.55 3.71 -35.72
C VAL A 364 92.65 2.38 -36.47
N VAL A 365 93.68 1.61 -36.16
CA VAL A 365 93.86 0.26 -36.70
C VAL A 365 92.91 -0.71 -35.95
N LYS A 366 91.94 -1.25 -36.68
CA LYS A 366 90.98 -2.21 -36.13
C LYS A 366 91.36 -3.68 -36.49
N ASP A 367 92.16 -3.87 -37.55
CA ASP A 367 92.54 -5.16 -38.03
C ASP A 367 94.07 -5.13 -38.41
N ALA A 368 94.82 -6.07 -37.85
CA ALA A 368 96.20 -6.15 -38.04
C ALA A 368 96.60 -6.56 -39.50
N SER A 369 95.67 -7.16 -40.25
CA SER A 369 95.89 -7.55 -41.66
C SER A 369 96.01 -6.37 -42.62
N MET A 370 95.65 -5.18 -42.18
CA MET A 370 95.72 -3.93 -42.96
C MET A 370 97.11 -3.29 -42.91
N LEU A 371 98.05 -3.85 -42.16
CA LEU A 371 99.40 -3.33 -41.97
C LEU A 371 100.39 -4.16 -42.74
N VAL A 372 101.34 -3.51 -43.45
CA VAL A 372 102.38 -4.12 -44.25
C VAL A 372 103.74 -3.91 -43.57
N GLU A 373 104.68 -4.77 -43.85
CA GLU A 373 106.07 -4.67 -43.36
C GLU A 373 106.70 -3.31 -43.77
N GLY A 374 107.21 -2.59 -42.79
CA GLY A 374 107.73 -1.27 -42.96
C GLY A 374 106.77 -0.13 -42.58
N ASP A 375 105.47 -0.43 -42.34
CA ASP A 375 104.51 0.60 -41.90
C ASP A 375 104.88 1.15 -40.54
N GLU A 376 104.76 2.47 -40.41
CA GLU A 376 104.92 3.17 -39.12
C GLU A 376 103.58 3.32 -38.43
N ILE A 377 103.47 2.81 -37.21
CA ILE A 377 102.27 2.90 -36.36
C ILE A 377 102.51 3.79 -35.14
N GLU A 378 101.53 4.65 -34.78
CA GLU A 378 101.53 5.42 -33.58
C GLU A 378 100.58 4.76 -32.54
N THR A 379 101.09 4.33 -31.41
CA THR A 379 100.30 3.80 -30.29
C THR A 379 100.14 4.89 -29.25
N ARG A 380 98.92 5.33 -29.06
CA ARG A 380 98.53 6.32 -28.01
C ARG A 380 98.27 5.62 -26.70
N LEU A 381 98.94 6.06 -25.68
CA LEU A 381 98.80 5.67 -24.31
C LEU A 381 98.11 6.84 -23.52
N GLU A 382 97.76 6.64 -22.24
CA GLU A 382 97.23 7.71 -21.38
C GLU A 382 98.17 8.94 -21.38
N LYS A 383 99.40 8.69 -21.19
CA LYS A 383 100.47 9.73 -21.25
C LYS A 383 101.47 9.40 -22.28
N GLY A 384 101.46 10.11 -23.40
CA GLY A 384 102.41 9.99 -24.44
C GLY A 384 102.05 9.08 -25.64
N ARG A 385 102.98 8.99 -26.60
CA ARG A 385 102.78 8.23 -27.81
C ARG A 385 104.08 7.44 -28.10
N ILE A 386 103.90 6.23 -28.61
CA ILE A 386 104.98 5.38 -29.02
C ILE A 386 104.91 5.20 -30.55
N HIS A 387 105.98 5.43 -31.25
CA HIS A 387 106.08 5.13 -32.67
C HIS A 387 106.81 3.79 -32.83
N SER A 388 106.22 2.90 -33.60
CA SER A 388 106.78 1.58 -33.84
C SER A 388 106.69 1.25 -35.33
N ILE A 389 107.69 0.52 -35.84
CA ILE A 389 107.73 0.02 -37.26
C ILE A 389 107.38 -1.46 -37.25
N ILE A 390 106.45 -1.86 -38.11
CA ILE A 390 106.04 -3.27 -38.24
C ILE A 390 107.17 -4.07 -38.86
N ARG A 391 107.60 -5.14 -38.19
CA ARG A 391 108.53 -6.17 -38.69
C ARG A 391 107.79 -7.53 -38.64
N PRO A 392 108.16 -8.45 -39.61
CA PRO A 392 107.57 -9.79 -39.58
C PRO A 392 107.95 -10.50 -38.28
N PRO A 393 107.07 -11.36 -37.74
CA PRO A 393 107.45 -12.12 -36.56
C PRO A 393 108.59 -13.09 -36.82
N LEU A 394 109.63 -13.05 -36.00
CA LEU A 394 110.68 -14.08 -35.95
C LEU A 394 110.00 -15.38 -35.52
N THR A 395 109.88 -16.36 -36.46
CA THR A 395 109.33 -17.68 -36.18
C THR A 395 110.19 -18.47 -35.19
N PRO A 396 109.73 -18.89 -34.02
CA PRO A 396 110.31 -19.92 -33.19
C PRO A 396 109.87 -21.31 -33.67
N PRO A 397 110.71 -22.39 -33.47
CA PRO A 397 110.48 -23.71 -34.01
C PRO A 397 109.29 -24.42 -33.31
N ILE A 398 108.63 -25.24 -34.11
CA ILE A 398 107.51 -26.12 -33.78
C ILE A 398 107.95 -27.20 -32.78
N SER A 399 107.19 -27.43 -31.71
CA SER A 399 107.14 -28.72 -31.02
C SER A 399 105.69 -29.00 -30.66
N GLY A 400 105.32 -30.17 -31.12
CA GLY A 400 103.99 -30.69 -31.12
C GLY A 400 103.49 -31.27 -29.80
N GLY A 401 102.35 -31.75 -29.85
CA GLY A 401 101.78 -32.75 -28.90
C GLY A 401 100.44 -32.43 -28.30
N GLU A 402 99.45 -33.06 -28.86
CA GLU A 402 98.40 -33.92 -28.25
C GLU A 402 97.34 -33.35 -27.36
N THR A 403 96.09 -33.47 -27.82
CA THR A 403 94.90 -34.14 -27.30
C THR A 403 94.44 -33.89 -25.87
N GLY A 404 93.15 -33.59 -25.75
CA GLY A 404 92.41 -33.78 -24.54
C GLY A 404 91.03 -33.02 -24.53
N GLY A 405 90.02 -33.81 -24.78
CA GLY A 405 88.64 -33.32 -24.78
C GLY A 405 88.13 -32.93 -23.38
N GLY A 406 87.01 -32.31 -23.38
CA GLY A 406 86.30 -32.14 -22.13
C GLY A 406 85.29 -31.00 -22.15
N GLN A 407 84.08 -31.36 -22.42
CA GLN A 407 82.84 -30.91 -21.82
C GLN A 407 82.61 -29.41 -21.57
N SER A 408 81.58 -28.95 -22.21
CA SER A 408 80.81 -27.73 -21.89
C SER A 408 80.01 -27.87 -20.53
N PRO A 409 79.97 -26.89 -19.66
CA PRO A 409 78.99 -26.83 -18.61
C PRO A 409 77.78 -25.98 -19.04
N PRO A 410 76.63 -26.19 -18.37
CA PRO A 410 75.29 -25.82 -18.85
C PRO A 410 74.93 -24.39 -18.55
N ASN A 411 74.01 -23.95 -19.36
CA ASN A 411 73.29 -22.68 -19.29
C ASN A 411 72.30 -22.64 -18.10
N PRO A 412 72.26 -21.64 -17.22
CA PRO A 412 71.22 -21.43 -16.23
C PRO A 412 70.36 -20.22 -16.58
N LEU A 413 69.30 -20.45 -17.34
CA LEU A 413 68.14 -19.57 -17.38
C LEU A 413 66.87 -20.41 -17.52
N GLU A 414 66.45 -20.89 -16.41
CA GLU A 414 65.02 -21.17 -16.13
C GLU A 414 64.79 -21.00 -14.64
N HIS A 415 63.70 -20.24 -14.32
CA HIS A 415 63.11 -19.88 -13.07
C HIS A 415 63.51 -18.50 -12.49
N LEU A 416 62.74 -17.49 -12.86
CA LEU A 416 61.75 -16.80 -12.01
C LEU A 416 61.05 -15.70 -12.82
#